data_6f8906105bf66bf2cfa04c5a9135e6cd
#
_entry.id   6f8906105bf66bf2cfa04c5a9135e6cd
#
_cell.length_a   1.000
_cell.length_b   1.000
_cell.length_c   1.000
_cell.angle_alpha   90.00
_cell.angle_beta   90.00
_cell.angle_gamma   90.00
#
_symmetry.space_group_name_H-M   'P 1'
#
loop_
_entity.id
_entity.type
_entity.pdbx_description
1 polymer ?
#
loop_
_entity_poly.entity_id
_entity_poly.type
_entity_poly.pdbx_seq_one_letter_code
_entity_poly.pdbx_strand_id
1 'polypeptide(L)'
;MKLLIAIDGSPASQKAVKYAARLFKSLSGDTHISVMTVQDDSSLRLFKKYTPKGSVEDYLRENADKNLAWAIKYLNKTKLAHDMIIKYGNPSEQIIKESKSGSFNMIIMGTKGRSSWTDTLIGSVAQRVVSNSKIPVVLI
;
A
#
# COMPACT_ATOMS: atom_id res chain seq x y z
N MET A 1 -11.23 -1.36 15.10
CA MET A 1 -10.75 -0.35 14.14
C MET A 1 -9.97 -1.03 13.01
N LYS A 2 -10.24 -0.68 11.72
CA LYS A 2 -9.55 -1.25 10.55
C LYS A 2 -8.63 -0.21 9.91
N LEU A 3 -7.34 -0.53 9.81
CA LEU A 3 -6.32 0.33 9.22
C LEU A 3 -5.89 -0.22 7.85
N LEU A 4 -5.90 0.61 6.83
CA LEU A 4 -5.35 0.29 5.51
C LEU A 4 -3.97 0.94 5.38
N ILE A 5 -2.92 0.14 5.21
CA ILE A 5 -1.56 0.64 5.00
C ILE A 5 -1.19 0.43 3.53
N ALA A 6 -1.06 1.51 2.77
CA ALA A 6 -0.62 1.44 1.38
C ALA A 6 0.91 1.51 1.29
N ILE A 7 1.52 0.50 0.67
CA ILE A 7 2.97 0.38 0.54
C ILE A 7 3.41 0.10 -0.90
N ASP A 8 4.62 0.55 -1.20
CA ASP A 8 5.29 0.33 -2.50
C ASP A 8 6.71 -0.25 -2.33
N GLY A 9 7.07 -0.67 -1.11
CA GLY A 9 8.39 -1.18 -0.77
C GLY A 9 9.44 -0.09 -0.50
N SER A 10 9.10 1.20 -0.62
CA SER A 10 10.01 2.32 -0.34
C SER A 10 10.32 2.46 1.16
N PRO A 11 11.42 3.16 1.53
CA PRO A 11 11.71 3.49 2.93
C PRO A 11 10.58 4.26 3.62
N ALA A 12 9.87 5.15 2.90
CA ALA A 12 8.73 5.90 3.43
C ALA A 12 7.57 4.96 3.76
N SER A 13 7.27 4.00 2.89
CA SER A 13 6.22 3.00 3.17
C SER A 13 6.59 2.08 4.35
N GLN A 14 7.88 1.77 4.55
CA GLN A 14 8.33 1.03 5.75
C GLN A 14 8.13 1.84 7.04
N LYS A 15 8.35 3.17 7.01
CA LYS A 15 8.05 4.06 8.15
C LYS A 15 6.55 4.06 8.45
N ALA A 16 5.69 4.07 7.42
CA ALA A 16 4.24 3.98 7.56
C ALA A 16 3.80 2.69 8.27
N VAL A 17 4.37 1.53 7.91
CA VAL A 17 4.11 0.26 8.59
C VAL A 17 4.54 0.30 10.06
N LYS A 18 5.73 0.85 10.35
CA LYS A 18 6.22 1.01 11.74
C LYS A 18 5.31 1.91 12.56
N TYR A 19 4.85 3.01 11.98
CA TYR A 19 3.92 3.93 12.62
C TYR A 19 2.59 3.25 12.94
N ALA A 20 1.99 2.57 11.94
CA ALA A 20 0.75 1.84 12.11
C ALA A 20 0.85 0.77 13.21
N ALA A 21 1.94 0.02 13.26
CA ALA A 21 2.16 -0.99 14.28
C ALA A 21 2.27 -0.38 15.71
N ARG A 22 2.86 0.82 15.84
CA ARG A 22 2.88 1.55 17.12
C ARG A 22 1.49 2.06 17.49
N LEU A 23 0.79 2.67 16.54
CA LEU A 23 -0.57 3.15 16.72
C LEU A 23 -1.50 2.00 17.13
N PHE A 24 -1.41 0.86 16.47
CA PHE A 24 -2.19 -0.34 16.81
C PHE A 24 -2.02 -0.74 18.27
N LYS A 25 -0.78 -0.74 18.79
CA LYS A 25 -0.51 -1.11 20.19
C LYS A 25 -1.08 -0.13 21.22
N SER A 26 -1.32 1.12 20.82
CA SER A 26 -1.90 2.15 21.71
C SER A 26 -3.43 2.21 21.66
N LEU A 27 -4.04 1.51 20.71
CA LEU A 27 -5.50 1.45 20.59
C LEU A 27 -6.07 0.30 21.43
N SER A 28 -7.11 0.59 22.18
CA SER A 28 -7.90 -0.42 22.89
C SER A 28 -8.98 -0.99 21.97
N GLY A 29 -9.28 -2.29 22.11
CA GLY A 29 -10.32 -2.99 21.36
C GLY A 29 -9.81 -3.70 20.11
N ASP A 30 -10.74 -4.32 19.35
CA ASP A 30 -10.42 -5.06 18.14
C ASP A 30 -9.91 -4.14 17.05
N THR A 31 -8.64 -4.29 16.73
CA THR A 31 -7.99 -3.55 15.64
C THR A 31 -7.39 -4.53 14.64
N HIS A 32 -7.53 -4.21 13.34
CA HIS A 32 -7.02 -5.02 12.24
C HIS A 32 -6.21 -4.16 11.27
N ILE A 33 -5.07 -4.68 10.83
CA ILE A 33 -4.19 -4.05 9.86
C ILE A 33 -4.29 -4.80 8.53
N SER A 34 -4.65 -4.11 7.45
CA SER A 34 -4.49 -4.64 6.09
C SER A 34 -3.36 -3.87 5.40
N VAL A 35 -2.35 -4.61 4.95
CA VAL A 35 -1.23 -4.04 4.19
C VAL A 35 -1.49 -4.27 2.70
N MET A 36 -1.60 -3.18 1.96
CA MET A 36 -1.93 -3.19 0.55
C MET A 36 -0.77 -2.72 -0.31
N THR A 37 -0.45 -3.48 -1.35
CA THR A 37 0.38 -3.01 -2.46
C THR A 37 -0.40 -3.04 -3.76
N VAL A 38 -0.15 -2.05 -4.61
CA VAL A 38 -0.77 -1.96 -5.94
C VAL A 38 0.34 -1.99 -6.99
N GLN A 39 0.18 -2.87 -7.97
CA GLN A 39 1.07 -2.93 -9.13
C GLN A 39 0.41 -2.18 -10.29
N ASP A 40 1.07 -1.11 -10.74
CA ASP A 40 0.62 -0.38 -11.93
C ASP A 40 0.93 -1.21 -13.17
N ASP A 41 -0.11 -1.69 -13.81
CA ASP A 41 -0.03 -2.53 -15.02
C ASP A 41 -0.28 -1.73 -16.32
N SER A 42 -0.45 -0.42 -16.23
CA SER A 42 -0.86 0.43 -17.35
C SER A 42 0.11 0.38 -18.53
N SER A 43 1.41 0.45 -18.28
CA SER A 43 2.43 0.34 -19.32
C SER A 43 2.58 -1.09 -19.86
N LEU A 44 2.41 -2.09 -19.01
CA LEU A 44 2.59 -3.50 -19.38
C LEU A 44 1.41 -4.07 -20.17
N ARG A 45 0.22 -3.50 -20.02
CA ARG A 45 -0.96 -3.88 -20.82
C ARG A 45 -0.73 -3.69 -22.31
N LEU A 46 0.04 -2.67 -22.71
CA LEU A 46 0.40 -2.41 -24.12
C LEU A 46 1.29 -3.52 -24.69
N PHE A 47 2.15 -4.10 -23.88
CA PHE A 47 3.09 -5.15 -24.30
C PHE A 47 2.54 -6.58 -24.13
N LYS A 48 1.38 -6.74 -23.49
CA LYS A 48 0.78 -8.06 -23.24
C LYS A 48 0.54 -8.89 -24.50
N LYS A 49 0.32 -8.23 -25.64
CA LYS A 49 0.14 -8.90 -26.94
C LYS A 49 1.43 -9.51 -27.49
N TYR A 50 2.59 -9.04 -27.03
CA TYR A 50 3.93 -9.41 -27.56
C TYR A 50 4.74 -10.25 -26.57
N THR A 51 4.20 -10.54 -25.41
CA THR A 51 4.86 -11.32 -24.35
C THR A 51 4.20 -12.69 -24.19
N PRO A 52 4.94 -13.73 -23.78
CA PRO A 52 4.35 -15.03 -23.46
C PRO A 52 3.20 -14.92 -22.46
N LYS A 53 2.17 -15.74 -22.65
CA LYS A 53 0.99 -15.74 -21.78
C LYS A 53 1.40 -16.04 -20.33
N GLY A 54 0.99 -15.19 -19.39
CA GLY A 54 1.31 -15.32 -17.98
C GLY A 54 2.55 -14.56 -17.50
N SER A 55 3.51 -14.23 -18.38
CA SER A 55 4.77 -13.59 -17.95
C SER A 55 4.60 -12.19 -17.35
N VAL A 56 3.61 -11.43 -17.78
CA VAL A 56 3.29 -10.11 -17.20
C VAL A 56 2.69 -10.26 -15.81
N GLU A 57 1.76 -11.19 -15.66
CA GLU A 57 1.13 -11.51 -14.39
C GLU A 57 2.14 -12.01 -13.36
N ASP A 58 3.05 -12.89 -13.76
CA ASP A 58 4.12 -13.41 -12.90
C ASP A 58 5.08 -12.29 -12.47
N TYR A 59 5.48 -11.42 -13.38
CA TYR A 59 6.32 -10.27 -13.08
C TYR A 59 5.66 -9.31 -12.07
N LEU A 60 4.39 -8.98 -12.28
CA LEU A 60 3.64 -8.11 -11.37
C LEU A 60 3.48 -8.74 -10.00
N ARG A 61 3.24 -10.05 -9.96
CA ARG A 61 3.13 -10.78 -8.70
C ARG A 61 4.44 -10.80 -7.93
N GLU A 62 5.55 -11.08 -8.61
CA GLU A 62 6.89 -11.06 -7.99
C GLU A 62 7.23 -9.68 -7.41
N ASN A 63 6.88 -8.59 -8.13
CA ASN A 63 7.07 -7.24 -7.61
C ASN A 63 6.19 -6.94 -6.40
N ALA A 64 4.94 -7.42 -6.38
CA ALA A 64 4.07 -7.29 -5.24
C ALA A 64 4.65 -8.00 -4.01
N ASP A 65 5.12 -9.23 -4.18
CA ASP A 65 5.73 -10.04 -3.12
C ASP A 65 7.00 -9.37 -2.56
N LYS A 66 7.85 -8.78 -3.42
CA LYS A 66 9.02 -7.98 -3.00
C LYS A 66 8.62 -6.76 -2.17
N ASN A 67 7.56 -6.04 -2.59
CA ASN A 67 7.09 -4.87 -1.86
C ASN A 67 6.54 -5.23 -0.47
N LEU A 68 5.89 -6.39 -0.35
CA LEU A 68 5.27 -6.86 0.88
C LEU A 68 6.26 -7.55 1.83
N ALA A 69 7.32 -8.15 1.32
CA ALA A 69 8.21 -9.04 2.08
C ALA A 69 8.72 -8.44 3.41
N TRP A 70 9.18 -7.18 3.37
CA TRP A 70 9.65 -6.51 4.58
C TRP A 70 8.51 -6.27 5.59
N ALA A 71 7.34 -5.83 5.11
CA ALA A 71 6.18 -5.55 5.97
C ALA A 71 5.67 -6.82 6.65
N ILE A 72 5.57 -7.92 5.91
CA ILE A 72 5.20 -9.24 6.44
C ILE A 72 6.17 -9.66 7.55
N LYS A 73 7.47 -9.61 7.26
CA LYS A 73 8.51 -9.97 8.23
C LYS A 73 8.44 -9.12 9.50
N TYR A 74 8.19 -7.82 9.34
CA TYR A 74 8.09 -6.89 10.46
C TYR A 74 6.83 -7.15 11.30
N LEU A 75 5.66 -7.27 10.67
CA LEU A 75 4.39 -7.46 11.38
C LEU A 75 4.32 -8.83 12.07
N ASN A 76 4.84 -9.88 11.45
CA ASN A 76 4.94 -11.21 12.09
C ASN A 76 5.73 -11.16 13.41
N LYS A 77 6.83 -10.39 13.47
CA LYS A 77 7.59 -10.21 14.71
C LYS A 77 6.81 -9.45 15.78
N THR A 78 5.89 -8.57 15.39
CA THR A 78 5.09 -7.79 16.33
C THR A 78 3.87 -8.55 16.87
N LYS A 79 3.54 -9.70 16.31
CA LYS A 79 2.36 -10.54 16.62
C LYS A 79 1.03 -9.79 16.46
N LEU A 80 0.99 -8.74 15.64
CA LEU A 80 -0.23 -8.00 15.36
C LEU A 80 -1.08 -8.71 14.30
N ALA A 81 -2.39 -8.74 14.50
CA ALA A 81 -3.33 -9.29 13.52
C ALA A 81 -3.27 -8.47 12.22
N HIS A 82 -2.96 -9.11 11.12
CA HIS A 82 -2.83 -8.46 9.82
C HIS A 82 -3.12 -9.39 8.65
N ASP A 83 -3.48 -8.80 7.52
CA ASP A 83 -3.61 -9.45 6.22
C ASP A 83 -2.92 -8.63 5.12
N MET A 84 -2.79 -9.26 3.94
CA MET A 84 -2.14 -8.67 2.77
C MET A 84 -3.12 -8.55 1.62
N ILE A 85 -3.08 -7.40 0.94
CA ILE A 85 -3.93 -7.11 -0.21
C ILE A 85 -3.03 -6.76 -1.40
N ILE A 86 -3.16 -7.48 -2.50
CA ILE A 86 -2.50 -7.17 -3.76
C ILE A 86 -3.57 -6.73 -4.76
N LYS A 87 -3.38 -5.56 -5.37
CA LYS A 87 -4.25 -5.05 -6.44
C LYS A 87 -3.42 -4.66 -7.65
N TYR A 88 -4.09 -4.58 -8.78
CA TYR A 88 -3.50 -4.21 -10.08
C TYR A 88 -4.26 -3.02 -10.65
N GLY A 89 -3.55 -2.10 -11.30
CA GLY A 89 -4.11 -0.90 -11.90
C GLY A 89 -3.55 0.39 -11.30
N ASN A 90 -4.27 1.50 -11.45
CA ASN A 90 -3.84 2.79 -10.92
C ASN A 90 -3.76 2.76 -9.39
N PRO A 91 -2.59 3.04 -8.78
CA PRO A 91 -2.41 2.92 -7.34
C PRO A 91 -3.39 3.76 -6.51
N SER A 92 -3.57 5.04 -6.85
CA SER A 92 -4.46 5.92 -6.08
C SER A 92 -5.92 5.48 -6.16
N GLU A 93 -6.38 5.05 -7.33
CA GLU A 93 -7.75 4.57 -7.53
C GLU A 93 -8.02 3.28 -6.76
N GLN A 94 -7.08 2.33 -6.80
CA GLN A 94 -7.22 1.07 -6.09
C GLN A 94 -7.21 1.26 -4.57
N ILE A 95 -6.35 2.15 -4.04
CA ILE A 95 -6.32 2.47 -2.61
C ILE A 95 -7.65 3.08 -2.16
N ILE A 96 -8.17 4.07 -2.90
CA ILE A 96 -9.45 4.72 -2.59
C ILE A 96 -10.62 3.73 -2.69
N LYS A 97 -10.63 2.88 -3.72
CA LYS A 97 -11.66 1.85 -3.89
C LYS A 97 -11.66 0.87 -2.72
N GLU A 98 -10.48 0.35 -2.36
CA GLU A 98 -10.33 -0.60 -1.26
C GLU A 98 -10.71 0.03 0.08
N SER A 99 -10.33 1.28 0.33
CA SER A 99 -10.66 1.98 1.57
C SER A 99 -12.17 2.07 1.82
N LYS A 100 -12.96 2.17 0.75
CA LYS A 100 -14.42 2.20 0.80
C LYS A 100 -15.01 0.80 0.95
N SER A 101 -14.62 -0.16 0.08
CA SER A 101 -15.20 -1.51 0.05
C SER A 101 -14.85 -2.33 1.28
N GLY A 102 -13.65 -2.14 1.82
CA GLY A 102 -13.16 -2.85 3.01
C GLY A 102 -13.62 -2.27 4.34
N SER A 103 -14.40 -1.18 4.33
CA SER A 103 -14.88 -0.49 5.56
C SER A 103 -13.73 -0.08 6.49
N PHE A 104 -12.66 0.47 5.92
CA PHE A 104 -11.52 0.97 6.68
C PHE A 104 -11.83 2.30 7.36
N ASN A 105 -11.22 2.51 8.52
CA ASN A 105 -11.40 3.73 9.31
C ASN A 105 -10.31 4.78 9.00
N MET A 106 -9.16 4.35 8.46
CA MET A 106 -8.02 5.23 8.19
C MET A 106 -7.10 4.60 7.15
N ILE A 107 -6.49 5.44 6.31
CA ILE A 107 -5.39 5.07 5.42
C ILE A 107 -4.09 5.60 6.02
N ILE A 108 -3.03 4.78 6.02
CA ILE A 108 -1.68 5.20 6.42
C ILE A 108 -0.74 4.90 5.24
N MET A 109 0.05 5.87 4.82
CA MET A 109 0.98 5.70 3.71
C MET A 109 2.18 6.62 3.81
N GLY A 110 3.23 6.32 3.06
CA GLY A 110 4.39 7.20 2.96
C GLY A 110 4.06 8.48 2.21
N THR A 111 4.71 9.58 2.58
CA THR A 111 4.61 10.86 1.84
C THR A 111 5.19 10.76 0.44
N LYS A 112 6.16 9.86 0.21
CA LYS A 112 6.90 9.71 -1.05
C LYS A 112 6.95 8.24 -1.45
N GLY A 113 6.94 7.98 -2.76
CA GLY A 113 7.14 6.66 -3.33
C GLY A 113 8.57 6.46 -3.84
N ARG A 114 8.76 5.39 -4.61
CA ARG A 114 10.06 4.98 -5.19
C ARG A 114 10.67 6.01 -6.15
N SER A 115 9.85 6.82 -6.81
CA SER A 115 10.27 7.75 -7.88
C SER A 115 10.51 9.19 -7.41
N SER A 116 10.35 9.48 -6.14
CA SER A 116 10.47 10.85 -5.63
C SER A 116 11.89 11.17 -5.16
N TRP A 117 12.60 11.96 -5.96
CA TRP A 117 14.00 12.39 -5.70
C TRP A 117 14.10 13.75 -4.98
N THR A 118 12.98 14.47 -4.82
CA THR A 118 12.99 15.79 -4.19
C THR A 118 12.48 15.76 -2.77
N ASP A 119 13.16 16.43 -1.86
CA ASP A 119 12.88 16.37 -0.42
C ASP A 119 11.62 17.12 0.03
N THR A 120 11.02 17.92 -0.83
CA THR A 120 10.00 18.88 -0.45
C THR A 120 8.57 18.56 -0.91
N LEU A 121 8.36 17.60 -1.81
CA LEU A 121 7.05 17.36 -2.42
C LEU A 121 6.44 16.03 -1.98
N ILE A 122 5.13 16.07 -1.75
CA ILE A 122 4.30 14.86 -1.55
C ILE A 122 4.18 14.14 -2.89
N GLY A 123 4.36 12.81 -2.88
CA GLY A 123 4.26 11.98 -4.07
C GLY A 123 2.86 12.00 -4.70
N SER A 124 2.79 11.84 -6.02
CA SER A 124 1.53 11.97 -6.79
C SER A 124 0.43 11.01 -6.32
N VAL A 125 0.77 9.79 -5.92
CA VAL A 125 -0.20 8.83 -5.37
C VAL A 125 -0.75 9.35 -4.04
N ALA A 126 0.12 9.79 -3.12
CA ALA A 126 -0.29 10.33 -1.83
C ALA A 126 -1.19 11.57 -1.98
N GLN A 127 -0.83 12.50 -2.86
CA GLN A 127 -1.65 13.67 -3.18
C GLN A 127 -3.06 13.27 -3.64
N ARG A 128 -3.16 12.34 -4.59
CA ARG A 128 -4.46 11.89 -5.13
C ARG A 128 -5.29 11.17 -4.07
N VAL A 129 -4.66 10.35 -3.23
CA VAL A 129 -5.36 9.65 -2.14
C VAL A 129 -5.90 10.65 -1.13
N VAL A 130 -5.09 11.62 -0.67
CA VAL A 130 -5.55 12.67 0.26
C VAL A 130 -6.70 13.48 -0.31
N SER A 131 -6.62 13.89 -1.57
CA SER A 131 -7.64 14.72 -2.22
C SER A 131 -8.98 14.01 -2.45
N ASN A 132 -8.98 12.67 -2.56
CA ASN A 132 -10.18 11.90 -2.96
C ASN A 132 -10.66 10.90 -1.91
N SER A 133 -9.94 10.73 -0.82
CA SER A 133 -10.35 9.83 0.26
C SER A 133 -11.57 10.39 1.00
N LYS A 134 -12.47 9.50 1.42
CA LYS A 134 -13.61 9.81 2.29
C LYS A 134 -13.34 9.50 3.77
N ILE A 135 -12.18 8.91 4.06
CA ILE A 135 -11.72 8.59 5.41
C ILE A 135 -10.38 9.29 5.67
N PRO A 136 -9.98 9.48 6.94
CA PRO A 136 -8.70 10.10 7.30
C PRO A 136 -7.51 9.42 6.62
N VAL A 137 -6.54 10.24 6.18
CA VAL A 137 -5.28 9.79 5.58
C VAL A 137 -4.13 10.33 6.41
N VAL A 138 -3.27 9.44 6.89
CA VAL A 138 -2.05 9.78 7.63
C VAL A 138 -0.85 9.58 6.70
N LEU A 139 -0.10 10.65 6.49
CA LEU A 139 1.15 10.65 5.71
C LEU A 139 2.36 10.61 6.64
N ILE A 140 3.33 9.73 6.35
CA ILE A 140 4.53 9.49 7.16
C ILE A 140 5.79 9.81 6.35
#